data_8ac3b962ff19f3c39ebefdd55ae51639
#
_entry.id   8ac3b962ff19f3c39ebefdd55ae51639
#
_cell.length_a   1.000
_cell.length_b   1.000
_cell.length_c   1.000
_cell.angle_alpha   90.00
_cell.angle_beta   90.00
_cell.angle_gamma   90.00
#
_symmetry.space_group_name_H-M   'P 1'
#
loop_
_entity.id
_entity.type
_entity.pdbx_description
1 polymer ?
#
loop_
_entity_poly.entity_id
_entity_poly.type
_entity_poly.pdbx_seq_one_letter_code
_entity_poly.pdbx_strand_id
1 'polypeptide(L)'
;MNFEIGQKYDFYGKVEQTNNSTYDTYACNILSEDGENLVVRVNKETTLSLNKIYFFETEAVVFKEKIHLQASSYRSLSQMDMTDDEKERLFRIFYQYAPINLVQVKKGIEDRLNAIKNKAIREITAEIYNRFADDFYLYPAATRYHHAYISGLSYHTYSMIRLAEGFLSTYPFLNEDLVYAGIILHDVGKILEFDSFEGSEYTIKGRLVGHITMGVELIRLAAEKLGYMEAEETMLLEHIVLSHHYYGNFGSPKKPNIAEALVIHFLDDADSKLCVLGEELDLVDEGELTSSIGVLDRERYYKHKLTEDK
;
A
#
# COMPACT_ATOMS: atom_id res chain seq x y z
N MET A 1 -17.88 4.36 25.41
CA MET A 1 -17.81 3.77 26.77
C MET A 1 -17.94 4.84 27.85
N ASN A 2 -18.61 4.55 28.99
CA ASN A 2 -18.56 5.40 30.18
C ASN A 2 -17.43 4.88 31.08
N PHE A 3 -16.38 5.65 31.25
CA PHE A 3 -15.24 5.29 32.11
C PHE A 3 -15.48 5.70 33.54
N GLU A 4 -15.20 4.81 34.50
CA GLU A 4 -15.27 5.08 35.92
C GLU A 4 -13.86 5.40 36.45
N ILE A 5 -13.71 6.53 37.16
CA ILE A 5 -12.42 7.00 37.67
C ILE A 5 -11.77 5.95 38.57
N GLY A 6 -10.50 5.65 38.33
CA GLY A 6 -9.71 4.65 39.03
C GLY A 6 -9.91 3.21 38.55
N GLN A 7 -10.80 2.97 37.58
CA GLN A 7 -10.97 1.65 36.99
C GLN A 7 -9.95 1.42 35.89
N LYS A 8 -9.48 0.18 35.76
CA LYS A 8 -8.55 -0.26 34.70
C LYS A 8 -9.30 -0.77 33.48
N TYR A 9 -8.75 -0.46 32.29
CA TYR A 9 -9.27 -0.86 31.00
C TYR A 9 -8.11 -1.31 30.13
N ASP A 10 -8.15 -2.56 29.68
CA ASP A 10 -7.12 -3.14 28.82
C ASP A 10 -7.75 -3.47 27.47
N PHE A 11 -7.08 -3.06 26.36
CA PHE A 11 -7.63 -3.24 25.03
C PHE A 11 -6.54 -3.19 23.96
N TYR A 12 -6.81 -3.77 22.80
CA TYR A 12 -6.03 -3.54 21.60
C TYR A 12 -6.51 -2.27 20.90
N GLY A 13 -5.56 -1.44 20.49
CA GLY A 13 -5.90 -0.20 19.79
C GLY A 13 -4.86 0.20 18.75
N LYS A 14 -5.35 0.74 17.62
CA LYS A 14 -4.53 1.33 16.56
C LYS A 14 -4.35 2.82 16.83
N VAL A 15 -3.10 3.29 16.79
CA VAL A 15 -2.76 4.71 16.95
C VAL A 15 -3.10 5.48 15.67
N GLU A 16 -4.12 6.33 15.71
CA GLU A 16 -4.53 7.13 14.56
C GLU A 16 -3.89 8.52 14.52
N GLN A 17 -3.66 9.10 15.71
CA GLN A 17 -3.07 10.43 15.82
C GLN A 17 -2.33 10.59 17.14
N THR A 18 -1.21 11.31 17.12
CA THR A 18 -0.48 11.75 18.29
C THR A 18 -0.48 13.27 18.38
N ASN A 19 -0.80 13.82 19.54
CA ASN A 19 -0.85 15.26 19.75
C ASN A 19 0.32 15.69 20.65
N ASN A 20 1.15 16.61 20.17
CA ASN A 20 2.22 17.20 20.97
C ASN A 20 1.66 17.86 22.24
N SER A 21 2.36 17.71 23.35
CA SER A 21 1.99 18.31 24.62
C SER A 21 3.20 18.94 25.32
N THR A 22 2.95 20.03 26.06
CA THR A 22 3.93 20.65 26.95
C THR A 22 3.95 19.98 28.34
N TYR A 23 3.03 19.04 28.62
CA TYR A 23 2.93 18.29 29.87
C TYR A 23 3.82 17.05 29.84
N ASP A 24 3.96 16.38 30.98
CA ASP A 24 4.68 15.10 31.11
C ASP A 24 4.02 13.94 30.34
N THR A 25 2.79 14.15 29.89
CA THR A 25 2.05 13.21 29.04
C THR A 25 1.50 13.91 27.80
N TYR A 26 1.39 13.17 26.70
CA TYR A 26 0.68 13.62 25.50
C TYR A 26 -0.54 12.73 25.20
N ALA A 27 -1.48 13.23 24.42
CA ALA A 27 -2.69 12.50 24.07
C ALA A 27 -2.52 11.83 22.71
N CYS A 28 -2.99 10.60 22.61
CA CYS A 28 -3.12 9.85 21.36
C CYS A 28 -4.60 9.56 21.10
N ASN A 29 -5.04 9.70 19.86
CA ASN A 29 -6.32 9.16 19.42
C ASN A 29 -6.09 7.71 19.01
N ILE A 30 -6.82 6.81 19.63
CA ILE A 30 -6.69 5.37 19.49
C ILE A 30 -8.04 4.83 19.01
N LEU A 31 -8.04 4.11 17.89
CA LEU A 31 -9.18 3.28 17.49
C LEU A 31 -9.09 1.96 18.25
N SER A 32 -10.08 1.65 19.09
CA SER A 32 -10.12 0.38 19.82
C SER A 32 -10.61 -0.78 18.95
N GLU A 33 -10.39 -2.01 19.41
CA GLU A 33 -10.89 -3.23 18.74
C GLU A 33 -12.43 -3.29 18.65
N ASP A 34 -13.13 -2.55 19.49
CA ASP A 34 -14.60 -2.39 19.46
C ASP A 34 -15.06 -1.27 18.51
N GLY A 35 -14.15 -0.63 17.78
CA GLY A 35 -14.43 0.45 16.83
C GLY A 35 -14.67 1.82 17.49
N GLU A 36 -14.35 1.98 18.77
CA GLU A 36 -14.50 3.27 19.47
C GLU A 36 -13.21 4.12 19.35
N ASN A 37 -13.39 5.42 19.13
CA ASN A 37 -12.29 6.39 19.18
C ASN A 37 -12.03 6.82 20.62
N LEU A 38 -10.90 6.42 21.16
CA LEU A 38 -10.48 6.69 22.52
C LEU A 38 -9.36 7.71 22.57
N VAL A 39 -9.34 8.55 23.61
CA VAL A 39 -8.20 9.44 23.89
C VAL A 39 -7.39 8.84 25.02
N VAL A 40 -6.22 8.32 24.67
CA VAL A 40 -5.27 7.72 25.62
C VAL A 40 -4.11 8.68 25.86
N ARG A 41 -3.81 8.93 27.12
CA ARG A 41 -2.63 9.70 27.52
C ARG A 41 -1.47 8.75 27.76
N VAL A 42 -0.34 9.07 27.17
CA VAL A 42 0.92 8.30 27.32
C VAL A 42 2.02 9.21 27.86
N ASN A 43 3.03 8.61 28.48
CA ASN A 43 4.17 9.36 29.00
C ASN A 43 4.93 10.06 27.85
N LYS A 44 5.46 11.25 28.08
CA LYS A 44 6.18 12.06 27.09
C LYS A 44 7.40 11.36 26.49
N GLU A 45 8.04 10.49 27.26
CA GLU A 45 9.19 9.70 26.80
C GLU A 45 8.79 8.52 25.89
N THR A 46 7.48 8.24 25.80
CA THR A 46 6.93 7.18 24.94
C THR A 46 6.92 7.64 23.49
N THR A 47 7.34 6.78 22.59
CA THR A 47 7.18 6.97 21.14
C THR A 47 6.26 5.87 20.63
N LEU A 48 5.04 6.26 20.25
CA LEU A 48 4.10 5.39 19.53
C LEU A 48 4.13 5.71 18.05
N SER A 49 4.20 4.68 17.23
CA SER A 49 4.13 4.82 15.77
C SER A 49 2.68 4.92 15.32
N LEU A 50 2.39 5.83 14.39
CA LEU A 50 1.07 5.97 13.77
C LEU A 50 0.69 4.69 13.03
N ASN A 51 -0.60 4.43 13.00
CA ASN A 51 -1.24 3.26 12.38
C ASN A 51 -0.76 1.89 12.87
N LYS A 52 0.05 1.82 13.93
CA LYS A 52 0.44 0.56 14.57
C LYS A 52 -0.54 0.15 15.66
N ILE A 53 -0.71 -1.16 15.80
CA ILE A 53 -1.54 -1.75 16.86
C ILE A 53 -0.67 -1.97 18.09
N TYR A 54 -1.21 -1.56 19.23
CA TYR A 54 -0.64 -1.81 20.55
C TYR A 54 -1.69 -2.42 21.46
N PHE A 55 -1.25 -3.22 22.42
CA PHE A 55 -2.04 -3.56 23.59
C PHE A 55 -1.77 -2.52 24.64
N PHE A 56 -2.82 -1.85 25.13
CA PHE A 56 -2.76 -0.82 26.16
C PHE A 56 -3.34 -1.35 27.47
N GLU A 57 -2.61 -1.14 28.56
CA GLU A 57 -3.10 -1.26 29.92
C GLU A 57 -3.31 0.16 30.44
N THR A 58 -4.56 0.53 30.75
CA THR A 58 -4.93 1.91 31.08
C THR A 58 -5.70 2.00 32.38
N GLU A 59 -5.71 3.21 32.98
CA GLU A 59 -6.56 3.57 34.11
C GLU A 59 -7.30 4.87 33.79
N ALA A 60 -8.58 4.94 34.14
CA ALA A 60 -9.38 6.16 33.97
C ALA A 60 -9.01 7.21 35.01
N VAL A 61 -8.49 8.34 34.56
CA VAL A 61 -8.04 9.46 35.41
C VAL A 61 -8.73 10.77 35.03
N VAL A 62 -8.78 11.71 35.95
CA VAL A 62 -9.24 13.08 35.67
C VAL A 62 -8.07 13.92 35.19
N PHE A 63 -8.20 14.50 33.97
CA PHE A 63 -7.26 15.48 33.43
C PHE A 63 -8.02 16.69 32.87
N LYS A 64 -7.77 17.89 33.39
CA LYS A 64 -8.48 19.13 33.00
C LYS A 64 -10.01 18.96 33.05
N GLU A 65 -10.53 18.46 34.16
CA GLU A 65 -11.98 18.26 34.43
C GLU A 65 -12.67 17.24 33.52
N LYS A 66 -11.92 16.48 32.69
CA LYS A 66 -12.44 15.42 31.84
C LYS A 66 -11.82 14.08 32.22
N ILE A 67 -12.58 13.01 32.02
CA ILE A 67 -12.08 11.65 32.22
C ILE A 67 -11.27 11.27 30.96
N HIS A 68 -10.04 10.81 31.17
CA HIS A 68 -9.14 10.30 30.15
C HIS A 68 -8.61 8.93 30.57
N LEU A 69 -8.23 8.11 29.61
CA LEU A 69 -7.46 6.91 29.86
C LEU A 69 -5.97 7.28 29.92
N GLN A 70 -5.31 6.94 31.04
CA GLN A 70 -3.86 7.08 31.22
C GLN A 70 -3.23 5.70 31.02
N ALA A 71 -2.36 5.53 30.04
CA ALA A 71 -1.63 4.28 29.85
C ALA A 71 -0.60 4.11 30.97
N SER A 72 -0.69 2.99 31.67
CA SER A 72 0.31 2.51 32.62
C SER A 72 1.38 1.66 31.92
N SER A 73 0.97 0.91 30.90
CA SER A 73 1.87 0.18 29.99
C SER A 73 1.28 0.07 28.58
N TYR A 74 2.16 -0.24 27.63
CA TYR A 74 1.77 -0.57 26.25
C TYR A 74 2.78 -1.55 25.67
N ARG A 75 2.33 -2.42 24.76
CA ARG A 75 3.16 -3.40 24.05
C ARG A 75 2.75 -3.47 22.58
N SER A 76 3.71 -3.40 21.67
CA SER A 76 3.44 -3.66 20.25
C SER A 76 3.18 -5.15 20.02
N LEU A 77 2.50 -5.52 18.92
CA LEU A 77 2.24 -6.92 18.60
C LEU A 77 3.52 -7.74 18.45
N SER A 78 4.62 -7.11 18.02
CA SER A 78 5.94 -7.77 17.92
C SER A 78 6.58 -8.11 19.28
N GLN A 79 6.14 -7.47 20.38
CA GLN A 79 6.61 -7.71 21.73
C GLN A 79 5.73 -8.72 22.49
N MET A 80 4.70 -9.24 21.83
CA MET A 80 3.76 -10.19 22.42
C MET A 80 3.97 -11.58 21.82
N ASP A 81 3.80 -12.59 22.69
CA ASP A 81 3.78 -13.99 22.24
C ASP A 81 2.37 -14.31 21.74
N MET A 82 2.17 -14.17 20.43
CA MET A 82 0.90 -14.37 19.75
C MET A 82 1.10 -15.28 18.55
N THR A 83 0.11 -16.13 18.30
CA THR A 83 0.04 -16.93 17.08
C THR A 83 -0.23 -16.05 15.86
N ASP A 84 0.09 -16.56 14.66
CA ASP A 84 -0.17 -15.82 13.43
C ASP A 84 -1.68 -15.61 13.19
N ASP A 85 -2.51 -16.58 13.58
CA ASP A 85 -3.98 -16.48 13.51
C ASP A 85 -4.53 -15.35 14.41
N GLU A 86 -3.98 -15.20 15.62
CA GLU A 86 -4.36 -14.10 16.53
C GLU A 86 -3.97 -12.74 15.98
N LYS A 87 -2.76 -12.63 15.41
CA LYS A 87 -2.32 -11.40 14.73
C LYS A 87 -3.20 -11.07 13.54
N GLU A 88 -3.49 -12.06 12.67
CA GLU A 88 -4.34 -11.85 11.50
C GLU A 88 -5.74 -11.41 11.88
N ARG A 89 -6.32 -11.97 12.96
CA ARG A 89 -7.62 -11.52 13.49
C ARG A 89 -7.59 -10.04 13.87
N LEU A 90 -6.55 -9.60 14.59
CA LEU A 90 -6.40 -8.18 14.95
C LEU A 90 -6.20 -7.30 13.72
N PHE A 91 -5.38 -7.72 12.76
CA PHE A 91 -5.21 -6.98 11.52
C PHE A 91 -6.53 -6.78 10.77
N ARG A 92 -7.39 -7.80 10.70
CA ARG A 92 -8.71 -7.69 10.06
C ARG A 92 -9.68 -6.75 10.79
N ILE A 93 -9.49 -6.51 12.07
CA ILE A 93 -10.27 -5.52 12.84
C ILE A 93 -9.83 -4.10 12.49
N PHE A 94 -8.53 -3.86 12.41
CA PHE A 94 -7.96 -2.51 12.35
C PHE A 94 -7.57 -2.02 10.95
N TYR A 95 -7.39 -2.93 9.98
CA TYR A 95 -6.97 -2.57 8.62
C TYR A 95 -7.96 -3.06 7.58
N GLN A 96 -8.09 -2.27 6.54
CA GLN A 96 -8.77 -2.71 5.34
C GLN A 96 -7.86 -3.65 4.55
N TYR A 97 -8.47 -4.62 3.90
CA TYR A 97 -7.84 -5.55 2.97
C TYR A 97 -8.37 -5.31 1.57
N ALA A 98 -7.56 -5.57 0.58
CA ALA A 98 -8.02 -5.60 -0.81
C ALA A 98 -9.26 -6.52 -0.95
N PRO A 99 -10.33 -6.09 -1.66
CA PRO A 99 -11.56 -6.87 -1.81
C PRO A 99 -11.39 -7.99 -2.85
N ILE A 100 -10.43 -8.89 -2.63
CA ILE A 100 -9.99 -9.87 -3.63
C ILE A 100 -9.75 -11.26 -3.04
N ASN A 101 -9.75 -12.25 -3.92
CA ASN A 101 -9.24 -13.58 -3.62
C ASN A 101 -7.72 -13.62 -3.87
N LEU A 102 -6.92 -13.55 -2.82
CA LEU A 102 -5.46 -13.57 -2.92
C LEU A 102 -4.90 -14.80 -3.66
N VAL A 103 -5.54 -15.96 -3.56
CA VAL A 103 -5.13 -17.17 -4.29
C VAL A 103 -5.24 -16.96 -5.80
N GLN A 104 -6.32 -16.32 -6.24
CA GLN A 104 -6.53 -15.99 -7.65
C GLN A 104 -5.52 -14.94 -8.14
N VAL A 105 -5.27 -13.90 -7.33
CA VAL A 105 -4.30 -12.84 -7.64
C VAL A 105 -2.90 -13.43 -7.76
N LYS A 106 -2.47 -14.22 -6.78
CA LYS A 106 -1.16 -14.89 -6.79
C LYS A 106 -1.00 -15.74 -8.04
N LYS A 107 -1.99 -16.61 -8.29
CA LYS A 107 -1.98 -17.47 -9.50
C LYS A 107 -1.88 -16.63 -10.78
N GLY A 108 -2.66 -15.55 -10.89
CA GLY A 108 -2.67 -14.70 -12.09
C GLY A 108 -1.32 -14.01 -12.35
N ILE A 109 -0.65 -13.51 -11.31
CA ILE A 109 0.67 -12.89 -11.41
C ILE A 109 1.73 -13.95 -11.77
N GLU A 110 1.74 -15.09 -11.08
CA GLU A 110 2.70 -16.18 -11.32
C GLU A 110 2.53 -16.80 -12.71
N ASP A 111 1.30 -16.99 -13.19
CA ASP A 111 1.02 -17.49 -14.55
C ASP A 111 1.64 -16.55 -15.60
N ARG A 112 1.57 -15.23 -15.43
CA ARG A 112 2.17 -14.26 -16.37
C ARG A 112 3.69 -14.20 -16.25
N LEU A 113 4.24 -14.22 -15.05
CA LEU A 113 5.68 -14.32 -14.83
C LEU A 113 6.27 -15.56 -15.53
N ASN A 114 5.64 -16.71 -15.36
CA ASN A 114 6.07 -17.96 -15.94
C ASN A 114 5.89 -18.03 -17.46
N ALA A 115 4.96 -17.24 -18.03
CA ALA A 115 4.71 -17.13 -19.47
C ALA A 115 5.74 -16.28 -20.21
N ILE A 116 6.57 -15.48 -19.52
CA ILE A 116 7.64 -14.67 -20.13
C ILE A 116 8.63 -15.59 -20.87
N LYS A 117 8.80 -15.37 -22.17
CA LYS A 117 9.60 -16.21 -23.05
C LYS A 117 11.08 -15.83 -23.07
N ASN A 118 11.36 -14.51 -23.05
CA ASN A 118 12.73 -14.00 -23.00
C ASN A 118 13.38 -14.42 -21.67
N LYS A 119 14.50 -15.11 -21.78
CA LYS A 119 15.17 -15.72 -20.62
C LYS A 119 15.66 -14.67 -19.63
N ALA A 120 16.32 -13.61 -20.10
CA ALA A 120 16.90 -12.57 -19.24
C ALA A 120 15.78 -11.80 -18.50
N ILE A 121 14.72 -11.38 -19.22
CA ILE A 121 13.56 -10.70 -18.63
C ILE A 121 12.92 -11.57 -17.55
N ARG A 122 12.66 -12.84 -17.85
CA ARG A 122 12.03 -13.77 -16.92
C ARG A 122 12.88 -13.99 -15.67
N GLU A 123 14.19 -14.27 -15.83
CA GLU A 123 15.06 -14.59 -14.70
C GLU A 123 15.29 -13.37 -13.80
N ILE A 124 15.46 -12.16 -14.35
CA ILE A 124 15.56 -10.91 -13.57
C ILE A 124 14.28 -10.67 -12.79
N THR A 125 13.12 -10.76 -13.47
CA THR A 125 11.81 -10.54 -12.84
C THR A 125 11.55 -11.56 -11.75
N ALA A 126 11.83 -12.85 -12.01
CA ALA A 126 11.63 -13.92 -11.04
C ALA A 126 12.57 -13.81 -9.81
N GLU A 127 13.83 -13.40 -10.00
CA GLU A 127 14.78 -13.19 -8.91
C GLU A 127 14.26 -12.14 -7.94
N ILE A 128 13.75 -11.01 -8.47
CA ILE A 128 13.21 -9.91 -7.65
C ILE A 128 11.88 -10.33 -7.01
N TYR A 129 10.95 -10.89 -7.79
CA TYR A 129 9.66 -11.35 -7.28
C TYR A 129 9.81 -12.37 -6.15
N ASN A 130 10.63 -13.41 -6.34
CA ASN A 130 10.85 -14.45 -5.34
C ASN A 130 11.50 -13.93 -4.06
N ARG A 131 12.34 -12.89 -4.16
CA ARG A 131 12.97 -12.25 -3.00
C ARG A 131 11.95 -11.60 -2.08
N PHE A 132 10.84 -11.12 -2.63
CA PHE A 132 9.81 -10.37 -1.90
C PHE A 132 8.43 -11.07 -1.95
N ALA A 133 8.39 -12.38 -2.27
CA ALA A 133 7.14 -13.08 -2.55
C ALA A 133 6.08 -12.94 -1.44
N ASP A 134 6.48 -12.99 -0.16
CA ASP A 134 5.55 -12.86 0.96
C ASP A 134 5.11 -11.40 1.16
N ASP A 135 6.05 -10.47 1.14
CA ASP A 135 5.78 -9.04 1.33
C ASP A 135 4.95 -8.45 0.20
N PHE A 136 5.14 -8.92 -1.03
CA PHE A 136 4.42 -8.46 -2.22
C PHE A 136 2.89 -8.59 -2.10
N TYR A 137 2.42 -9.58 -1.35
CA TYR A 137 1.00 -9.82 -1.10
C TYR A 137 0.48 -9.19 0.20
N LEU A 138 1.34 -8.54 0.97
CA LEU A 138 0.95 -7.85 2.19
C LEU A 138 0.96 -6.33 2.03
N TYR A 139 1.94 -5.78 1.31
CA TYR A 139 2.16 -4.34 1.24
C TYR A 139 1.06 -3.60 0.46
N PRO A 140 0.71 -2.36 0.88
CA PRO A 140 -0.17 -1.48 0.14
C PRO A 140 0.54 -0.89 -1.09
N ALA A 141 -0.22 -0.39 -2.06
CA ALA A 141 0.34 0.35 -3.19
C ALA A 141 0.57 1.84 -2.87
N ALA A 142 -0.08 2.38 -1.86
CA ALA A 142 0.05 3.78 -1.45
C ALA A 142 -0.19 3.95 0.05
N THR A 143 0.18 5.13 0.62
CA THR A 143 -0.05 5.43 2.04
C THR A 143 -1.41 6.05 2.33
N ARG A 144 -2.13 6.64 1.34
CA ARG A 144 -3.36 7.43 1.59
C ARG A 144 -4.44 7.35 0.51
N TYR A 145 -4.10 6.94 -0.71
CA TYR A 145 -5.03 6.96 -1.84
C TYR A 145 -5.24 5.53 -2.35
N HIS A 146 -5.52 5.37 -3.63
CA HIS A 146 -5.78 4.08 -4.28
C HIS A 146 -4.95 2.93 -3.71
N HIS A 147 -5.60 1.81 -3.45
CA HIS A 147 -4.97 0.60 -2.92
C HIS A 147 -4.15 0.80 -1.61
N ALA A 148 -4.52 1.80 -0.77
CA ALA A 148 -3.90 2.09 0.52
C ALA A 148 -4.39 1.13 1.62
N TYR A 149 -4.43 -0.16 1.32
CA TYR A 149 -4.87 -1.24 2.19
C TYR A 149 -3.94 -2.45 2.05
N ILE A 150 -4.04 -3.39 2.98
CA ILE A 150 -3.25 -4.62 2.94
C ILE A 150 -3.54 -5.36 1.63
N SER A 151 -2.51 -5.89 0.98
CA SER A 151 -2.53 -6.51 -0.35
C SER A 151 -2.78 -5.56 -1.51
N GLY A 152 -2.72 -4.24 -1.28
CA GLY A 152 -2.96 -3.23 -2.32
C GLY A 152 -1.99 -3.32 -3.48
N LEU A 153 -0.68 -3.55 -3.21
CA LEU A 153 0.35 -3.68 -4.23
C LEU A 153 0.08 -4.85 -5.20
N SER A 154 -0.22 -6.01 -4.67
CA SER A 154 -0.53 -7.19 -5.49
C SER A 154 -1.86 -7.05 -6.23
N TYR A 155 -2.86 -6.41 -5.63
CA TYR A 155 -4.13 -6.14 -6.29
C TYR A 155 -3.95 -5.17 -7.47
N HIS A 156 -3.28 -4.05 -7.25
CA HIS A 156 -2.92 -3.10 -8.31
C HIS A 156 -2.18 -3.79 -9.46
N THR A 157 -1.11 -4.53 -9.15
CA THR A 157 -0.36 -5.30 -10.15
C THR A 157 -1.26 -6.25 -10.94
N TYR A 158 -2.15 -6.99 -10.27
CA TYR A 158 -3.06 -7.91 -10.94
C TYR A 158 -4.11 -7.20 -11.80
N SER A 159 -4.63 -6.07 -11.35
CA SER A 159 -5.55 -5.23 -12.13
C SER A 159 -4.88 -4.73 -13.41
N MET A 160 -3.65 -4.23 -13.31
CA MET A 160 -2.87 -3.81 -14.47
C MET A 160 -2.60 -4.97 -15.47
N ILE A 161 -2.30 -6.18 -14.97
CA ILE A 161 -2.14 -7.38 -15.80
C ILE A 161 -3.42 -7.64 -16.62
N ARG A 162 -4.59 -7.58 -15.99
CA ARG A 162 -5.89 -7.77 -16.67
C ARG A 162 -6.17 -6.68 -17.70
N LEU A 163 -5.86 -5.42 -17.39
CA LEU A 163 -6.01 -4.30 -18.32
C LEU A 163 -5.05 -4.44 -19.52
N ALA A 164 -3.83 -4.95 -19.29
CA ALA A 164 -2.82 -5.14 -20.33
C ALA A 164 -3.27 -6.10 -21.46
N GLU A 165 -4.11 -7.08 -21.17
CA GLU A 165 -4.62 -8.04 -22.15
C GLU A 165 -5.33 -7.35 -23.33
N GLY A 166 -6.09 -6.27 -23.04
CA GLY A 166 -6.74 -5.47 -24.06
C GLY A 166 -5.74 -4.71 -24.94
N PHE A 167 -4.70 -4.13 -24.36
CA PHE A 167 -3.65 -3.44 -25.10
C PHE A 167 -2.83 -4.40 -25.98
N LEU A 168 -2.39 -5.52 -25.41
CA LEU A 168 -1.59 -6.53 -26.14
C LEU A 168 -2.35 -7.14 -27.31
N SER A 169 -3.64 -7.40 -27.16
CA SER A 169 -4.48 -7.92 -28.26
C SER A 169 -4.72 -6.88 -29.36
N THR A 170 -4.74 -5.60 -29.04
CA THR A 170 -5.02 -4.50 -29.98
C THR A 170 -3.76 -4.02 -30.69
N TYR A 171 -2.61 -4.00 -30.02
CA TYR A 171 -1.36 -3.43 -30.51
C TYR A 171 -0.25 -4.49 -30.60
N PRO A 172 -0.17 -5.24 -31.72
CA PRO A 172 0.73 -6.39 -31.85
C PRO A 172 2.22 -6.03 -31.93
N PHE A 173 2.58 -4.75 -31.98
CA PHE A 173 3.97 -4.29 -31.90
C PHE A 173 4.52 -4.25 -30.49
N LEU A 174 3.67 -4.39 -29.46
CA LEU A 174 4.09 -4.42 -28.06
C LEU A 174 4.75 -5.76 -27.74
N ASN A 175 5.86 -5.70 -27.03
CA ASN A 175 6.52 -6.88 -26.48
C ASN A 175 5.82 -7.33 -25.18
N GLU A 176 5.13 -8.46 -25.25
CA GLU A 176 4.36 -9.03 -24.15
C GLU A 176 5.23 -9.29 -22.90
N ASP A 177 6.46 -9.76 -23.09
CA ASP A 177 7.40 -10.08 -22.02
C ASP A 177 7.79 -8.81 -21.22
N LEU A 178 8.09 -7.71 -21.93
CA LEU A 178 8.40 -6.43 -21.32
C LEU A 178 7.21 -5.81 -20.61
N VAL A 179 5.99 -5.94 -21.17
CA VAL A 179 4.78 -5.41 -20.54
C VAL A 179 4.52 -6.12 -19.21
N TYR A 180 4.49 -7.45 -19.18
CA TYR A 180 4.20 -8.18 -17.95
C TYR A 180 5.32 -8.05 -16.91
N ALA A 181 6.59 -8.13 -17.33
CA ALA A 181 7.71 -7.90 -16.43
C ALA A 181 7.69 -6.48 -15.83
N GLY A 182 7.44 -5.49 -16.67
CA GLY A 182 7.34 -4.10 -16.25
C GLY A 182 6.21 -3.88 -15.25
N ILE A 183 5.02 -4.45 -15.47
CA ILE A 183 3.90 -4.38 -14.52
C ILE A 183 4.26 -5.03 -13.18
N ILE A 184 4.94 -6.18 -13.18
CA ILE A 184 5.33 -6.85 -11.94
C ILE A 184 6.40 -6.04 -11.17
N LEU A 185 7.28 -5.35 -11.88
CA LEU A 185 8.45 -4.68 -11.29
C LEU A 185 8.26 -3.18 -11.00
N HIS A 186 7.31 -2.48 -11.66
CA HIS A 186 7.26 -1.01 -11.62
C HIS A 186 7.24 -0.45 -10.20
N ASP A 187 6.50 -1.08 -9.33
CA ASP A 187 6.24 -0.65 -7.96
C ASP A 187 6.88 -1.55 -6.87
N VAL A 188 7.66 -2.54 -7.23
CA VAL A 188 8.29 -3.48 -6.27
C VAL A 188 9.15 -2.77 -5.21
N GLY A 189 9.71 -1.62 -5.55
CA GLY A 189 10.49 -0.78 -4.64
C GLY A 189 9.68 -0.25 -3.44
N LYS A 190 8.34 -0.22 -3.51
CA LYS A 190 7.46 0.20 -2.40
C LYS A 190 7.59 -0.69 -1.16
N ILE A 191 7.94 -1.96 -1.33
CA ILE A 191 8.23 -2.88 -0.22
C ILE A 191 9.43 -2.40 0.61
N LEU A 192 10.38 -1.70 0.01
CA LEU A 192 11.53 -1.10 0.69
C LEU A 192 11.30 0.36 1.09
N GLU A 193 10.35 1.03 0.44
CA GLU A 193 10.00 2.42 0.66
C GLU A 193 9.19 2.57 1.94
N PHE A 194 8.23 1.69 2.19
CA PHE A 194 7.38 1.71 3.38
C PHE A 194 8.02 0.95 4.54
N ASP A 195 7.75 1.41 5.76
CA ASP A 195 8.32 0.81 6.98
C ASP A 195 7.73 -0.56 7.31
N SER A 196 6.49 -0.80 6.86
CA SER A 196 5.76 -2.05 7.03
C SER A 196 4.56 -2.15 6.08
N PHE A 197 3.96 -3.33 6.02
CA PHE A 197 2.72 -3.57 5.26
C PHE A 197 1.49 -2.85 5.86
N GLU A 198 1.55 -2.40 7.10
CA GLU A 198 0.53 -1.55 7.72
C GLU A 198 0.51 -0.14 7.07
N GLY A 199 1.52 0.17 6.27
CA GLY A 199 1.52 1.13 5.17
C GLY A 199 1.44 2.59 5.54
N SER A 200 1.90 2.98 6.71
CA SER A 200 1.64 4.32 7.19
C SER A 200 2.81 5.27 7.10
N GLU A 201 4.01 4.74 7.10
CA GLU A 201 5.21 5.56 7.16
C GLU A 201 6.27 5.10 6.15
N TYR A 202 7.09 6.05 5.77
CA TYR A 202 8.24 5.77 4.91
C TYR A 202 9.46 5.43 5.76
N THR A 203 10.25 4.45 5.31
CA THR A 203 11.61 4.26 5.84
C THR A 203 12.45 5.52 5.57
N ILE A 204 13.57 5.69 6.29
CA ILE A 204 14.51 6.78 6.00
C ILE A 204 15.01 6.67 4.56
N LYS A 205 15.35 5.46 4.09
CA LYS A 205 15.78 5.21 2.70
C LYS A 205 14.64 5.53 1.73
N GLY A 206 13.39 5.18 2.07
CA GLY A 206 12.21 5.51 1.29
C GLY A 206 12.04 7.00 1.05
N ARG A 207 12.17 7.81 2.11
CA ARG A 207 12.07 9.28 2.02
C ARG A 207 13.19 9.94 1.22
N LEU A 208 14.39 9.38 1.24
CA LEU A 208 15.56 9.97 0.60
C LEU A 208 15.81 9.49 -0.83
N VAL A 209 15.39 8.28 -1.15
CA VAL A 209 15.71 7.60 -2.43
C VAL A 209 14.44 7.35 -3.27
N GLY A 210 13.35 6.92 -2.66
CA GLY A 210 12.09 6.61 -3.31
C GLY A 210 12.06 5.25 -4.03
N HIS A 211 10.85 4.67 -4.17
CA HIS A 211 10.64 3.33 -4.73
C HIS A 211 11.16 3.16 -6.16
N ILE A 212 11.05 4.20 -7.01
CA ILE A 212 11.50 4.15 -8.40
C ILE A 212 12.99 3.85 -8.47
N THR A 213 13.80 4.62 -7.72
CA THR A 213 15.26 4.43 -7.70
C THR A 213 15.63 3.09 -7.06
N MET A 214 14.94 2.69 -5.98
CA MET A 214 15.16 1.39 -5.34
C MET A 214 14.74 0.23 -6.25
N GLY A 215 13.68 0.37 -7.05
CA GLY A 215 13.28 -0.61 -8.06
C GLY A 215 14.38 -0.81 -9.12
N VAL A 216 14.99 0.27 -9.60
CA VAL A 216 16.14 0.19 -10.52
C VAL A 216 17.35 -0.49 -9.86
N GLU A 217 17.65 -0.15 -8.60
CA GLU A 217 18.72 -0.81 -7.83
C GLU A 217 18.49 -2.34 -7.76
N LEU A 218 17.23 -2.78 -7.52
CA LEU A 218 16.87 -4.19 -7.49
C LEU A 218 17.10 -4.89 -8.84
N ILE A 219 16.73 -4.24 -9.95
CA ILE A 219 16.95 -4.76 -11.31
C ILE A 219 18.45 -4.94 -11.56
N ARG A 220 19.27 -3.93 -11.25
CA ARG A 220 20.72 -4.00 -11.43
C ARG A 220 21.37 -5.10 -10.61
N LEU A 221 21.01 -5.22 -9.34
CA LEU A 221 21.53 -6.27 -8.46
C LEU A 221 21.15 -7.68 -8.95
N ALA A 222 19.91 -7.86 -9.41
CA ALA A 222 19.46 -9.14 -9.99
C ALA A 222 20.20 -9.44 -11.30
N ALA A 223 20.33 -8.44 -12.20
CA ALA A 223 21.03 -8.58 -13.45
C ALA A 223 22.53 -8.89 -13.26
N GLU A 224 23.21 -8.23 -12.29
CA GLU A 224 24.59 -8.52 -11.93
C GLU A 224 24.76 -9.97 -11.44
N LYS A 225 23.91 -10.39 -10.50
CA LYS A 225 23.91 -11.76 -9.96
C LYS A 225 23.73 -12.83 -11.05
N LEU A 226 22.90 -12.53 -12.06
CA LEU A 226 22.53 -13.45 -13.13
C LEU A 226 23.43 -13.33 -14.38
N GLY A 227 24.33 -12.34 -14.42
CA GLY A 227 25.22 -12.12 -15.55
C GLY A 227 24.58 -11.38 -16.74
N TYR A 228 23.50 -10.62 -16.49
CA TYR A 228 22.75 -9.85 -17.51
C TYR A 228 23.00 -8.33 -17.44
N MET A 229 24.02 -7.85 -16.68
CA MET A 229 24.24 -6.43 -16.42
C MET A 229 24.31 -5.57 -17.69
N GLU A 230 24.93 -6.08 -18.74
CA GLU A 230 25.12 -5.38 -20.02
C GLU A 230 24.08 -5.78 -21.07
N ALA A 231 23.06 -6.55 -20.69
CA ALA A 231 22.01 -6.96 -21.61
C ALA A 231 21.03 -5.80 -21.90
N GLU A 232 20.52 -5.74 -23.13
CA GLU A 232 19.51 -4.76 -23.53
C GLU A 232 18.25 -4.87 -22.65
N GLU A 233 17.87 -6.08 -22.31
CA GLU A 233 16.72 -6.39 -21.45
C GLU A 233 16.81 -5.69 -20.09
N THR A 234 18.00 -5.65 -19.48
CA THR A 234 18.23 -4.96 -18.21
C THR A 234 17.96 -3.46 -18.36
N MET A 235 18.54 -2.83 -19.38
CA MET A 235 18.34 -1.41 -19.67
C MET A 235 16.84 -1.09 -19.93
N LEU A 236 16.14 -1.96 -20.66
CA LEU A 236 14.71 -1.77 -20.95
C LEU A 236 13.83 -1.89 -19.69
N LEU A 237 14.11 -2.85 -18.80
CA LEU A 237 13.43 -2.98 -17.51
C LEU A 237 13.70 -1.79 -16.58
N GLU A 238 14.97 -1.33 -16.53
CA GLU A 238 15.32 -0.10 -15.78
C GLU A 238 14.55 1.10 -16.32
N HIS A 239 14.48 1.26 -17.65
CA HIS A 239 13.77 2.36 -18.29
C HIS A 239 12.27 2.35 -17.96
N ILE A 240 11.62 1.18 -17.99
CA ILE A 240 10.22 1.04 -17.59
C ILE A 240 10.01 1.56 -16.16
N VAL A 241 10.79 1.07 -15.20
CA VAL A 241 10.65 1.48 -13.80
C VAL A 241 10.96 2.97 -13.62
N LEU A 242 12.01 3.51 -14.30
CA LEU A 242 12.34 4.94 -14.22
C LEU A 242 11.27 5.88 -14.76
N SER A 243 10.41 5.40 -15.67
CA SER A 243 9.53 6.27 -16.45
C SER A 243 8.03 6.04 -16.22
N HIS A 244 7.63 5.05 -15.40
CA HIS A 244 6.22 4.64 -15.31
C HIS A 244 5.27 5.76 -14.82
N HIS A 245 5.70 6.67 -13.95
CA HIS A 245 4.88 7.83 -13.55
C HIS A 245 4.85 8.97 -14.59
N TYR A 246 5.65 8.90 -15.66
CA TYR A 246 5.74 9.89 -16.74
C TYR A 246 6.27 11.26 -16.30
N TYR A 247 5.72 11.87 -15.25
CA TYR A 247 6.01 13.23 -14.80
C TYR A 247 7.03 13.27 -13.68
N GLY A 248 7.98 14.22 -13.76
CA GLY A 248 9.04 14.39 -12.75
C GLY A 248 8.51 14.79 -11.35
N ASN A 249 7.37 15.49 -11.28
CA ASN A 249 6.71 15.83 -10.02
C ASN A 249 6.07 14.61 -9.32
N PHE A 250 5.91 13.50 -10.04
CA PHE A 250 5.52 12.20 -9.48
C PHE A 250 6.70 11.25 -9.28
N GLY A 251 7.93 11.73 -9.44
CA GLY A 251 9.17 11.00 -9.12
C GLY A 251 9.86 10.34 -10.32
N SER A 252 9.26 10.28 -11.52
CA SER A 252 9.93 9.72 -12.71
C SER A 252 10.99 10.66 -13.28
N PRO A 253 12.29 10.28 -13.26
CA PRO A 253 13.34 11.14 -13.80
C PRO A 253 13.38 11.19 -15.33
N LYS A 254 12.65 10.29 -15.99
CA LYS A 254 12.54 10.17 -17.45
C LYS A 254 11.09 9.96 -17.88
N LYS A 255 10.76 10.43 -19.07
CA LYS A 255 9.50 10.05 -19.74
C LYS A 255 9.66 8.71 -20.46
N PRO A 256 8.56 7.95 -20.67
CA PRO A 256 8.59 6.75 -21.47
C PRO A 256 9.10 7.02 -22.89
N ASN A 257 10.09 6.24 -23.32
CA ASN A 257 10.68 6.31 -24.67
C ASN A 257 10.64 4.97 -25.41
N ILE A 258 9.95 3.96 -24.83
CA ILE A 258 9.56 2.72 -25.50
C ILE A 258 8.06 2.54 -25.36
N ALA A 259 7.46 1.80 -26.29
CA ALA A 259 6.02 1.63 -26.33
C ALA A 259 5.46 0.95 -25.06
N GLU A 260 6.14 -0.05 -24.56
CA GLU A 260 5.77 -0.82 -23.37
C GLU A 260 5.77 0.06 -22.11
N ALA A 261 6.78 0.93 -21.93
CA ALA A 261 6.82 1.86 -20.81
C ALA A 261 5.66 2.88 -20.87
N LEU A 262 5.29 3.33 -22.09
CA LEU A 262 4.14 4.22 -22.25
C LEU A 262 2.82 3.52 -21.93
N VAL A 263 2.67 2.26 -22.35
CA VAL A 263 1.47 1.45 -22.00
C VAL A 263 1.40 1.23 -20.51
N ILE A 264 2.50 0.87 -19.85
CA ILE A 264 2.53 0.67 -18.40
C ILE A 264 2.12 1.95 -17.66
N HIS A 265 2.59 3.12 -18.09
CA HIS A 265 2.12 4.40 -17.55
C HIS A 265 0.60 4.56 -17.67
N PHE A 266 0.00 4.24 -18.84
CA PHE A 266 -1.45 4.35 -19.01
C PHE A 266 -2.23 3.36 -18.14
N LEU A 267 -1.70 2.15 -17.95
CA LEU A 267 -2.31 1.12 -17.11
C LEU A 267 -2.29 1.53 -15.64
N ASP A 268 -1.15 2.04 -15.16
CA ASP A 268 -0.95 2.53 -13.79
C ASP A 268 -1.87 3.73 -13.50
N ASP A 269 -1.87 4.74 -14.37
CA ASP A 269 -2.71 5.93 -14.24
C ASP A 269 -4.21 5.57 -14.30
N ALA A 270 -4.61 4.65 -15.17
CA ALA A 270 -6.00 4.22 -15.29
C ALA A 270 -6.45 3.43 -14.05
N ASP A 271 -5.66 2.46 -13.59
CA ASP A 271 -6.04 1.63 -12.43
C ASP A 271 -6.10 2.47 -11.16
N SER A 272 -5.09 3.31 -10.89
CA SER A 272 -5.06 4.18 -9.72
C SER A 272 -6.23 5.16 -9.68
N LYS A 273 -6.59 5.78 -10.80
CA LYS A 273 -7.71 6.73 -10.88
C LYS A 273 -9.07 6.07 -10.78
N LEU A 274 -9.26 4.94 -11.48
CA LEU A 274 -10.54 4.23 -11.49
C LEU A 274 -10.81 3.52 -10.15
N CYS A 275 -9.78 3.06 -9.46
CA CYS A 275 -9.91 2.53 -8.10
C CYS A 275 -10.49 3.59 -7.16
N VAL A 276 -9.86 4.78 -7.08
CA VAL A 276 -10.37 5.88 -6.24
C VAL A 276 -11.77 6.32 -6.66
N LEU A 277 -12.05 6.41 -7.96
CA LEU A 277 -13.38 6.76 -8.44
C LEU A 277 -14.42 5.74 -8.01
N GLY A 278 -14.11 4.45 -8.07
CA GLY A 278 -15.00 3.37 -7.62
C GLY A 278 -15.32 3.49 -6.13
N GLU A 279 -14.29 3.68 -5.29
CA GLU A 279 -14.45 3.88 -3.85
C GLU A 279 -15.33 5.11 -3.53
N GLU A 280 -15.14 6.24 -4.21
CA GLU A 280 -15.94 7.46 -4.01
C GLU A 280 -17.39 7.30 -4.52
N LEU A 281 -17.60 6.55 -5.60
CA LEU A 281 -18.96 6.24 -6.09
C LEU A 281 -19.72 5.32 -5.12
N ASP A 282 -19.04 4.44 -4.38
CA ASP A 282 -19.68 3.58 -3.38
C ASP A 282 -20.18 4.36 -2.16
N LEU A 283 -19.66 5.58 -1.92
CA LEU A 283 -20.06 6.45 -0.82
C LEU A 283 -21.30 7.31 -1.10
N VAL A 284 -21.82 7.33 -2.33
CA VAL A 284 -22.95 8.15 -2.72
C VAL A 284 -24.09 7.31 -3.29
N ASP A 285 -25.33 7.81 -3.20
CA ASP A 285 -26.50 7.16 -3.77
C ASP A 285 -26.59 7.40 -5.29
N GLU A 286 -27.34 6.53 -5.98
CA GLU A 286 -27.66 6.70 -7.40
C GLU A 286 -28.40 8.03 -7.65
N GLY A 287 -27.94 8.78 -8.63
CA GLY A 287 -28.47 10.10 -8.97
C GLY A 287 -27.76 11.24 -8.26
N GLU A 288 -26.70 10.98 -7.51
CA GLU A 288 -25.90 11.96 -6.81
C GLU A 288 -24.50 12.12 -7.42
N LEU A 289 -23.81 13.18 -7.02
CA LEU A 289 -22.41 13.46 -7.36
C LEU A 289 -21.51 13.10 -6.19
N THR A 290 -20.35 12.53 -6.46
CA THR A 290 -19.31 12.30 -5.47
C THR A 290 -18.85 13.59 -4.81
N SER A 291 -18.07 13.51 -3.74
CA SER A 291 -17.21 14.61 -3.28
C SER A 291 -16.18 14.99 -4.36
N SER A 292 -15.47 16.10 -4.16
CA SER A 292 -14.36 16.52 -5.05
C SER A 292 -13.16 15.58 -4.87
N ILE A 293 -12.74 14.90 -5.95
CA ILE A 293 -11.72 13.86 -5.93
C ILE A 293 -10.35 14.45 -6.32
N GLY A 294 -9.42 14.52 -5.37
CA GLY A 294 -8.14 15.20 -5.55
C GLY A 294 -7.28 14.64 -6.70
N VAL A 295 -7.23 13.33 -6.86
CA VAL A 295 -6.46 12.62 -7.92
C VAL A 295 -7.13 12.70 -9.30
N LEU A 296 -8.36 13.17 -9.38
CA LEU A 296 -9.14 13.40 -10.60
C LEU A 296 -9.39 14.91 -10.82
N ASP A 297 -8.35 15.71 -10.68
CA ASP A 297 -8.35 17.17 -10.91
C ASP A 297 -9.40 17.94 -10.09
N ARG A 298 -9.82 17.38 -8.93
CA ARG A 298 -10.88 17.87 -8.05
C ARG A 298 -12.27 17.90 -8.69
N GLU A 299 -12.47 17.12 -9.74
CA GLU A 299 -13.78 16.93 -10.36
C GLU A 299 -14.70 16.07 -9.48
N ARG A 300 -16.01 16.14 -9.77
CA ARG A 300 -17.08 15.40 -9.13
C ARG A 300 -17.76 14.53 -10.18
N TYR A 301 -18.02 13.27 -9.87
CA TYR A 301 -18.58 12.30 -10.80
C TYR A 301 -19.99 11.92 -10.40
N TYR A 302 -20.85 11.84 -11.41
CA TYR A 302 -22.26 11.47 -11.23
C TYR A 302 -22.42 9.96 -11.21
N LYS A 303 -23.04 9.41 -10.14
CA LYS A 303 -23.47 8.01 -10.07
C LYS A 303 -24.80 7.88 -10.79
N HIS A 304 -24.79 7.36 -12.01
CA HIS A 304 -25.99 7.22 -12.81
C HIS A 304 -26.91 6.09 -12.29
N LYS A 305 -28.22 6.20 -12.63
CA LYS A 305 -29.25 5.24 -12.23
C LYS A 305 -29.41 4.07 -13.21
N LEU A 306 -28.46 3.86 -14.10
CA LEU A 306 -28.50 2.84 -15.17
C LEU A 306 -27.74 1.56 -14.79
N THR A 307 -27.21 1.46 -13.58
CA THR A 307 -26.58 0.25 -13.08
C THR A 307 -27.64 -0.78 -12.80
N GLU A 308 -27.73 -1.82 -13.63
CA GLU A 308 -28.48 -3.03 -13.31
C GLU A 308 -27.84 -3.69 -12.07
N ASP A 309 -28.68 -4.25 -11.19
CA ASP A 309 -28.24 -5.05 -10.05
C ASP A 309 -27.27 -6.15 -10.54
N LYS A 310 -26.02 -6.08 -10.09
CA LYS A 310 -24.98 -7.06 -10.42
C LYS A 310 -25.04 -8.25 -9.50
#